data_aa1ee7e9dd25bea45bb3d08d81a4b9c0
#
_entry.id   aa1ee7e9dd25bea45bb3d08d81a4b9c0
#
_cell.length_a   1.000
_cell.length_b   1.000
_cell.length_c   1.000
_cell.angle_alpha   90.00
_cell.angle_beta   90.00
_cell.angle_gamma   90.00
#
_symmetry.space_group_name_H-M   'P 1'
#
loop_
_entity.id
_entity.type
_entity.pdbx_description
1 polymer ?
#
loop_
_entity_poly.entity_id
_entity_poly.type
_entity_poly.pdbx_seq_one_letter_code
_entity_poly.pdbx_strand_id
1 'polypeptide(L)'
;MQPLANRFILGSLLLVGVEFAIAQTTAPAAAGSGIKGKEIYDARCSACHSVDDNRVGPLHLGVLGRKAGGVKSYSYSEALSKSKVIWSRETLTAWLSNPEALIPGQRMGYAMDNAQDREDVVAYLATLKAIK
;
A
#
# COMPACT_ATOMS: atom_id res chain seq x y z
N MET A 1 53.12 -7.39 66.45
CA MET A 1 51.85 -6.68 66.32
C MET A 1 51.64 -6.40 64.84
N GLN A 2 50.84 -7.20 64.19
CA GLN A 2 50.44 -6.97 62.73
C GLN A 2 48.98 -6.63 62.70
N PRO A 3 48.55 -5.59 61.97
CA PRO A 3 47.15 -5.34 61.74
C PRO A 3 46.62 -6.14 60.52
N LEU A 4 45.48 -6.75 60.74
CA LEU A 4 44.72 -7.53 59.78
C LEU A 4 44.20 -6.63 58.65
N ALA A 5 44.58 -6.93 57.39
CA ALA A 5 44.05 -6.29 56.21
C ALA A 5 42.67 -6.87 55.83
N ASN A 6 41.66 -6.05 55.94
CA ASN A 6 40.29 -6.38 55.61
C ASN A 6 40.10 -6.26 54.08
N ARG A 7 39.96 -7.41 53.38
CA ARG A 7 39.68 -7.44 51.91
C ARG A 7 38.15 -7.38 51.70
N PHE A 8 37.65 -6.21 51.34
CA PHE A 8 36.28 -6.06 50.80
C PHE A 8 36.24 -6.60 49.38
N ILE A 9 35.54 -7.72 49.18
CA ILE A 9 35.19 -8.23 47.85
C ILE A 9 33.91 -7.51 47.41
N LEU A 10 34.04 -6.54 46.50
CA LEU A 10 32.89 -5.97 45.79
C LEU A 10 32.39 -6.99 44.76
N GLY A 11 31.29 -7.64 45.05
CA GLY A 11 30.57 -8.45 44.11
C GLY A 11 29.81 -7.56 43.08
N SER A 12 30.32 -7.49 41.87
CA SER A 12 29.58 -6.85 40.75
C SER A 12 28.43 -7.75 40.31
N LEU A 13 27.22 -7.35 40.64
CA LEU A 13 25.99 -7.99 40.17
C LEU A 13 25.68 -7.50 38.73
N LEU A 14 26.01 -8.33 37.74
CA LEU A 14 25.63 -8.07 36.33
C LEU A 14 24.14 -8.37 36.18
N LEU A 15 23.32 -7.31 36.09
CA LEU A 15 21.92 -7.39 35.67
C LEU A 15 21.90 -7.60 34.15
N VAL A 16 21.66 -8.83 33.72
CA VAL A 16 21.35 -9.13 32.30
C VAL A 16 19.91 -8.72 32.06
N GLY A 17 19.72 -7.55 31.44
CA GLY A 17 18.42 -7.11 30.96
C GLY A 17 18.01 -7.97 29.76
N VAL A 18 16.95 -8.75 29.90
CA VAL A 18 16.31 -9.44 28.80
C VAL A 18 15.38 -8.44 28.11
N GLU A 19 15.82 -7.87 26.99
CA GLU A 19 14.97 -7.04 26.15
C GLU A 19 13.97 -7.94 25.39
N PHE A 20 12.71 -7.89 25.80
CA PHE A 20 11.60 -8.49 25.05
C PHE A 20 11.32 -7.62 23.83
N ALA A 21 11.85 -8.00 22.67
CA ALA A 21 11.41 -7.44 21.38
C ALA A 21 9.97 -7.90 21.11
N ILE A 22 9.01 -7.01 21.31
CA ILE A 22 7.62 -7.23 20.92
C ILE A 22 7.57 -7.12 19.41
N ALA A 23 7.58 -8.24 18.72
CA ALA A 23 7.29 -8.31 17.30
C ALA A 23 5.83 -7.85 17.09
N GLN A 24 5.65 -6.66 16.52
CA GLN A 24 4.32 -6.18 16.09
C GLN A 24 3.89 -7.01 14.87
N THR A 25 3.12 -8.05 15.11
CA THR A 25 2.40 -8.75 14.05
C THR A 25 1.30 -7.83 13.52
N THR A 26 1.53 -7.22 12.36
CA THR A 26 0.47 -6.51 11.63
C THR A 26 -0.56 -7.56 11.19
N ALA A 27 -1.76 -7.50 11.75
CA ALA A 27 -2.85 -8.35 11.29
C ALA A 27 -3.10 -8.09 9.78
N PRO A 28 -3.40 -9.13 8.98
CA PRO A 28 -3.79 -8.94 7.59
C PRO A 28 -5.02 -8.04 7.50
N ALA A 29 -5.06 -7.17 6.48
CA ALA A 29 -6.21 -6.31 6.25
C ALA A 29 -7.48 -7.17 6.07
N ALA A 30 -8.59 -6.72 6.64
CA ALA A 30 -9.87 -7.38 6.44
C ALA A 30 -10.34 -7.26 4.98
N ALA A 31 -11.28 -8.13 4.56
CA ALA A 31 -11.88 -8.02 3.23
C ALA A 31 -12.45 -6.61 3.02
N GLY A 32 -12.12 -5.99 1.88
CA GLY A 32 -12.47 -4.60 1.61
C GLY A 32 -13.98 -4.36 1.46
N SER A 33 -14.44 -3.22 1.95
CA SER A 33 -15.82 -2.73 1.82
C SER A 33 -15.93 -1.78 0.62
N GLY A 34 -16.70 -2.16 -0.41
CA GLY A 34 -16.95 -1.31 -1.56
C GLY A 34 -17.67 0.01 -1.23
N ILE A 35 -18.48 0.05 -0.17
CA ILE A 35 -19.16 1.27 0.29
C ILE A 35 -18.14 2.26 0.84
N LYS A 36 -17.30 1.83 1.79
CA LYS A 36 -16.20 2.67 2.30
C LYS A 36 -15.20 3.03 1.21
N GLY A 37 -14.90 2.08 0.32
CA GLY A 37 -14.04 2.31 -0.83
C GLY A 37 -14.53 3.41 -1.75
N LYS A 38 -15.85 3.53 -1.95
CA LYS A 38 -16.45 4.64 -2.70
C LYS A 38 -16.24 5.99 -2.00
N GLU A 39 -16.46 6.06 -0.70
CA GLU A 39 -16.22 7.28 0.08
C GLU A 39 -14.76 7.74 -0.01
N ILE A 40 -13.81 6.80 0.12
CA ILE A 40 -12.38 7.07 -0.01
C ILE A 40 -12.03 7.49 -1.44
N TYR A 41 -12.60 6.83 -2.45
CA TYR A 41 -12.42 7.16 -3.86
C TYR A 41 -12.88 8.58 -4.16
N ASP A 42 -14.08 8.95 -3.71
CA ASP A 42 -14.64 10.30 -3.89
C ASP A 42 -13.74 11.36 -3.21
N ALA A 43 -13.18 11.06 -2.05
CA ALA A 43 -12.35 12.00 -1.30
C ALA A 43 -10.91 12.13 -1.83
N ARG A 44 -10.33 11.05 -2.37
CA ARG A 44 -8.87 11.00 -2.64
C ARG A 44 -8.50 10.70 -4.09
N CYS A 45 -9.39 10.13 -4.88
CA CYS A 45 -9.10 9.71 -6.27
C CYS A 45 -9.78 10.61 -7.29
N SER A 46 -10.98 11.14 -6.97
CA SER A 46 -11.82 11.89 -7.90
C SER A 46 -11.25 13.23 -8.35
N ALA A 47 -10.25 13.78 -7.62
CA ALA A 47 -9.53 14.98 -8.07
C ALA A 47 -8.75 14.74 -9.38
N CYS A 48 -8.24 13.52 -9.58
CA CYS A 48 -7.42 13.17 -10.74
C CYS A 48 -8.10 12.16 -11.67
N HIS A 49 -9.00 11.33 -11.18
CA HIS A 49 -9.67 10.27 -11.94
C HIS A 49 -11.18 10.47 -12.00
N SER A 50 -11.83 9.83 -12.99
CA SER A 50 -13.27 9.63 -13.04
C SER A 50 -13.57 8.15 -13.29
N VAL A 51 -14.81 7.74 -13.09
CA VAL A 51 -15.23 6.39 -13.39
C VAL A 51 -15.25 6.18 -14.91
N ASP A 52 -15.82 7.08 -15.67
CA ASP A 52 -16.20 6.97 -17.08
C ASP A 52 -15.40 7.90 -18.02
N ASP A 53 -14.69 8.90 -17.50
CA ASP A 53 -13.92 9.84 -18.28
C ASP A 53 -12.44 9.86 -17.92
N ASN A 54 -11.59 10.11 -18.93
CA ASN A 54 -10.18 10.45 -18.69
C ASN A 54 -10.08 11.89 -18.17
N ARG A 55 -9.27 12.06 -17.11
CA ARG A 55 -8.95 13.36 -16.54
C ARG A 55 -7.43 13.53 -16.46
N VAL A 56 -6.89 13.98 -15.32
CA VAL A 56 -5.44 13.95 -15.04
C VAL A 56 -4.91 12.51 -15.11
N GLY A 57 -5.68 11.56 -14.58
CA GLY A 57 -5.48 10.13 -14.71
C GLY A 57 -6.49 9.46 -15.64
N PRO A 58 -6.27 8.19 -16.00
CA PRO A 58 -7.21 7.45 -16.85
C PRO A 58 -8.51 7.11 -16.12
N LEU A 59 -9.55 6.83 -16.88
CA LEU A 59 -10.85 6.37 -16.37
C LEU A 59 -10.72 5.00 -15.69
N HIS A 60 -11.62 4.73 -14.73
CA HIS A 60 -11.59 3.50 -13.91
C HIS A 60 -12.67 2.48 -14.28
N LEU A 61 -13.66 2.81 -15.10
CA LEU A 61 -14.67 1.84 -15.56
C LEU A 61 -13.99 0.63 -16.20
N GLY A 62 -14.28 -0.57 -15.68
CA GLY A 62 -13.67 -1.81 -16.15
C GLY A 62 -12.15 -1.92 -15.87
N VAL A 63 -11.63 -1.25 -14.85
CA VAL A 63 -10.21 -1.31 -14.53
C VAL A 63 -9.78 -2.72 -14.15
N LEU A 64 -10.58 -3.45 -13.38
CA LEU A 64 -10.26 -4.81 -12.98
C LEU A 64 -10.28 -5.74 -14.21
N GLY A 65 -9.20 -6.49 -14.41
CA GLY A 65 -8.98 -7.33 -15.59
C GLY A 65 -8.36 -6.61 -16.79
N ARG A 66 -8.25 -5.27 -16.76
CA ARG A 66 -7.63 -4.49 -17.83
C ARG A 66 -6.10 -4.47 -17.68
N LYS A 67 -5.40 -4.47 -18.82
CA LYS A 67 -3.95 -4.26 -18.86
C LYS A 67 -3.62 -2.85 -18.38
N ALA A 68 -2.54 -2.68 -17.60
CA ALA A 68 -1.96 -1.37 -17.29
C ALA A 68 -1.61 -0.64 -18.60
N GLY A 69 -1.92 0.66 -18.67
CA GLY A 69 -1.78 1.41 -19.92
C GLY A 69 -2.82 1.06 -21.01
N GLY A 70 -3.93 0.36 -20.68
CA GLY A 70 -4.85 -0.21 -21.64
C GLY A 70 -6.01 0.69 -22.10
N VAL A 71 -6.17 1.91 -21.58
CA VAL A 71 -7.18 2.87 -22.09
C VAL A 71 -6.62 3.56 -23.34
N LYS A 72 -7.17 3.25 -24.50
CA LYS A 72 -6.65 3.72 -25.80
C LYS A 72 -6.65 5.24 -25.96
N SER A 73 -7.60 5.92 -25.33
CA SER A 73 -7.78 7.39 -25.42
C SER A 73 -6.98 8.17 -24.35
N TYR A 74 -6.08 7.52 -23.60
CA TYR A 74 -5.28 8.16 -22.55
C TYR A 74 -3.79 8.11 -22.86
N SER A 75 -3.09 9.24 -22.63
CA SER A 75 -1.63 9.33 -22.84
C SER A 75 -0.89 8.89 -21.57
N TYR A 76 -0.46 7.64 -21.56
CA TYR A 76 0.31 7.06 -20.45
C TYR A 76 1.79 7.44 -20.46
N SER A 77 2.48 7.21 -19.31
CA SER A 77 3.95 7.13 -19.31
C SER A 77 4.42 5.96 -20.17
N GLU A 78 5.65 6.04 -20.63
CA GLU A 78 6.28 4.94 -21.37
C GLU A 78 6.29 3.65 -20.55
N ALA A 79 6.56 3.76 -19.24
CA ALA A 79 6.55 2.63 -18.31
C ALA A 79 5.18 1.93 -18.27
N LEU A 80 4.07 2.67 -18.13
CA LEU A 80 2.75 2.08 -18.13
C LEU A 80 2.36 1.52 -19.51
N SER A 81 2.68 2.21 -20.58
CA SER A 81 2.37 1.77 -21.95
C SER A 81 3.04 0.43 -22.29
N LYS A 82 4.27 0.22 -21.80
CA LYS A 82 5.06 -1.02 -22.00
C LYS A 82 4.77 -2.09 -20.95
N SER A 83 4.07 -1.75 -19.88
CA SER A 83 3.79 -2.68 -18.77
C SER A 83 3.00 -3.89 -19.25
N LYS A 84 3.29 -5.06 -18.66
CA LYS A 84 2.53 -6.30 -18.85
C LYS A 84 1.57 -6.60 -17.70
N VAL A 85 1.53 -5.71 -16.70
CA VAL A 85 0.66 -5.88 -15.52
C VAL A 85 -0.80 -5.87 -15.95
N ILE A 86 -1.55 -6.84 -15.45
CA ILE A 86 -3.01 -6.86 -15.51
C ILE A 86 -3.54 -6.42 -14.14
N TRP A 87 -4.48 -5.52 -14.13
CA TRP A 87 -5.09 -5.04 -12.90
C TRP A 87 -5.96 -6.11 -12.27
N SER A 88 -5.44 -6.77 -11.26
CA SER A 88 -6.16 -7.64 -10.33
C SER A 88 -6.34 -6.92 -8.99
N ARG A 89 -7.02 -7.56 -8.03
CA ARG A 89 -7.08 -7.01 -6.66
C ARG A 89 -5.68 -6.85 -6.08
N GLU A 90 -4.85 -7.86 -6.22
CA GLU A 90 -3.48 -7.90 -5.69
C GLU A 90 -2.59 -6.82 -6.33
N THR A 91 -2.64 -6.69 -7.67
CA THR A 91 -1.82 -5.69 -8.36
C THR A 91 -2.31 -4.27 -8.11
N LEU A 92 -3.63 -4.05 -7.95
CA LEU A 92 -4.18 -2.75 -7.56
C LEU A 92 -3.81 -2.39 -6.11
N THR A 93 -3.87 -3.34 -5.18
CA THR A 93 -3.42 -3.13 -3.78
C THR A 93 -1.93 -2.79 -3.74
N ALA A 94 -1.09 -3.52 -4.49
CA ALA A 94 0.34 -3.23 -4.62
C ALA A 94 0.59 -1.86 -5.25
N TRP A 95 -0.15 -1.53 -6.33
CA TRP A 95 -0.08 -0.23 -6.99
C TRP A 95 -0.42 0.92 -6.04
N LEU A 96 -1.51 0.82 -5.30
CA LEU A 96 -1.93 1.83 -4.35
C LEU A 96 -0.97 1.95 -3.15
N SER A 97 -0.25 0.89 -2.80
CA SER A 97 0.78 0.91 -1.76
C SER A 97 2.04 1.66 -2.20
N ASN A 98 2.55 1.35 -3.39
CA ASN A 98 3.74 1.98 -3.96
C ASN A 98 3.77 1.83 -5.48
N PRO A 99 3.23 2.81 -6.23
CA PRO A 99 3.18 2.76 -7.68
C PRO A 99 4.55 2.60 -8.33
N GLU A 100 5.56 3.28 -7.79
CA GLU A 100 6.92 3.26 -8.34
C GLU A 100 7.60 1.90 -8.16
N ALA A 101 7.31 1.19 -7.06
CA ALA A 101 7.85 -0.14 -6.86
C ALA A 101 7.24 -1.17 -7.81
N LEU A 102 5.95 -1.01 -8.19
CA LEU A 102 5.27 -1.93 -9.09
C LEU A 102 5.62 -1.67 -10.56
N ILE A 103 5.64 -0.40 -10.99
CA ILE A 103 5.93 0.01 -12.37
C ILE A 103 6.85 1.23 -12.33
N PRO A 104 8.17 1.04 -12.24
CA PRO A 104 9.14 2.15 -12.19
C PRO A 104 9.03 3.07 -13.41
N GLY A 105 9.03 4.40 -13.18
CA GLY A 105 8.88 5.42 -14.23
C GLY A 105 7.43 5.74 -14.58
N GLN A 106 6.51 5.36 -13.75
CA GLN A 106 5.11 5.76 -13.83
C GLN A 106 4.92 7.26 -13.48
N ARG A 107 3.71 7.83 -13.62
CA ARG A 107 3.43 9.26 -13.35
C ARG A 107 2.41 9.50 -12.25
N MET A 108 1.85 8.48 -11.62
CA MET A 108 0.90 8.63 -10.53
C MET A 108 1.64 8.88 -9.21
N GLY A 109 1.81 10.16 -8.86
CA GLY A 109 2.53 10.59 -7.65
C GLY A 109 1.75 10.40 -6.33
N TYR A 110 0.86 9.41 -6.24
CA TYR A 110 0.01 9.15 -5.09
C TYR A 110 0.19 7.70 -4.60
N ALA A 111 0.37 7.55 -3.29
CA ALA A 111 0.35 6.26 -2.60
C ALA A 111 -0.58 6.33 -1.39
N MET A 112 -1.04 5.20 -0.92
CA MET A 112 -1.99 5.07 0.18
C MET A 112 -1.39 4.20 1.29
N ASP A 113 -1.07 4.78 2.44
CA ASP A 113 -0.36 4.10 3.53
C ASP A 113 -1.25 3.10 4.29
N ASN A 114 -2.53 3.43 4.47
CA ASN A 114 -3.45 2.57 5.21
C ASN A 114 -3.82 1.33 4.39
N ALA A 115 -3.50 0.15 4.91
CA ALA A 115 -3.75 -1.13 4.23
C ALA A 115 -5.25 -1.41 4.05
N GLN A 116 -6.09 -1.08 5.06
CA GLN A 116 -7.53 -1.30 4.97
C GLN A 116 -8.18 -0.37 3.95
N ASP A 117 -7.76 0.91 3.89
CA ASP A 117 -8.23 1.85 2.88
C ASP A 117 -7.94 1.35 1.45
N ARG A 118 -6.76 0.72 1.23
CA ARG A 118 -6.43 0.10 -0.07
C ARG A 118 -7.39 -1.02 -0.43
N GLU A 119 -7.66 -1.94 0.50
CA GLU A 119 -8.59 -3.03 0.27
C GLU A 119 -10.02 -2.52 0.00
N ASP A 120 -10.46 -1.49 0.72
CA ASP A 120 -11.77 -0.87 0.54
C ASP A 120 -11.88 -0.22 -0.85
N VAL A 121 -10.88 0.58 -1.27
CA VAL A 121 -10.86 1.20 -2.60
C VAL A 121 -10.81 0.14 -3.70
N VAL A 122 -10.00 -0.90 -3.55
CA VAL A 122 -9.93 -2.00 -4.53
C VAL A 122 -11.25 -2.76 -4.60
N ALA A 123 -11.95 -2.93 -3.47
CA ALA A 123 -13.29 -3.51 -3.46
C ALA A 123 -14.29 -2.65 -4.25
N TYR A 124 -14.24 -1.34 -4.10
CA TYR A 124 -15.05 -0.41 -4.90
C TYR A 124 -14.71 -0.48 -6.39
N LEU A 125 -13.42 -0.38 -6.75
CA LEU A 125 -12.97 -0.46 -8.14
C LEU A 125 -13.42 -1.76 -8.83
N ALA A 126 -13.51 -2.86 -8.09
CA ALA A 126 -14.00 -4.14 -8.60
C ALA A 126 -15.51 -4.14 -8.92
N THR A 127 -16.28 -3.18 -8.41
CA THR A 127 -17.70 -3.00 -8.78
C THR A 127 -17.87 -2.26 -10.10
N LEU A 128 -16.87 -1.52 -10.56
CA LEU A 128 -16.89 -0.69 -11.78
C LEU A 128 -16.70 -1.56 -13.02
N LYS A 129 -17.71 -2.35 -13.35
CA LYS A 129 -17.66 -3.25 -14.52
C LYS A 129 -18.11 -2.51 -15.78
N ALA A 130 -17.31 -2.61 -16.86
CA ALA A 130 -17.79 -2.21 -18.16
C ALA A 130 -18.99 -3.09 -18.58
N ILE A 131 -20.05 -2.46 -19.07
CA ILE A 131 -21.18 -3.19 -19.68
C ILE A 131 -20.63 -3.80 -20.99
N LYS A 132 -20.77 -5.12 -21.13
CA LYS A 132 -20.38 -5.84 -22.35
C LYS A 132 -21.40 -5.57 -23.47
#